data_4f75c9f263db05c662092b821f0459ae
#
_entry.id   4f75c9f263db05c662092b821f0459ae
#
_cell.length_a   1.000
_cell.length_b   1.000
_cell.length_c   1.000
_cell.angle_alpha   90.00
_cell.angle_beta   90.00
_cell.angle_gamma   90.00
#
_symmetry.space_group_name_H-M   'P 1'
#
loop_
_entity.id
_entity.type
_entity.pdbx_description
1 polymer ?
#
loop_
_entity_poly.entity_id
_entity_poly.type
_entity_poly.pdbx_seq_one_letter_code
_entity_poly.pdbx_strand_id
1 'polypeptide(L)'
;MKTMSETRLTEGPLHHLDGKLAECGWATSLLRAYDRDRIKAPKRRIKEWDYYLVNDDEFAVALTVADMGYVGLISASVMDFAQATSHTASVISPFPMGRFKLPATSAEGVTSFENNRVSFRFEVAGGQRRLNV
;
A
#
# COMPACT_ATOMS: atom_id res chain seq x y z
N MET A 1 -27.67 24.39 2.29
CA MET A 1 -26.46 23.60 2.66
C MET A 1 -26.90 22.14 2.79
N LYS A 2 -26.46 21.24 1.90
CA LYS A 2 -26.79 19.83 1.99
C LYS A 2 -25.93 19.26 3.13
N THR A 3 -26.54 18.87 4.23
CA THR A 3 -25.86 18.14 5.32
C THR A 3 -25.36 16.85 4.72
N MET A 4 -24.05 16.73 4.55
CA MET A 4 -23.43 15.44 4.20
C MET A 4 -23.57 14.55 5.44
N SER A 5 -24.48 13.57 5.40
CA SER A 5 -24.53 12.54 6.42
C SER A 5 -23.29 11.65 6.25
N GLU A 6 -22.49 11.55 7.30
CA GLU A 6 -21.37 10.61 7.33
C GLU A 6 -21.93 9.18 7.34
N THR A 7 -21.61 8.43 6.30
CA THR A 7 -22.01 7.02 6.19
C THR A 7 -20.92 6.13 6.76
N ARG A 8 -21.26 5.30 7.74
CA ARG A 8 -20.36 4.25 8.22
C ARG A 8 -20.43 3.07 7.25
N LEU A 9 -19.25 2.62 6.79
CA LEU A 9 -19.16 1.48 5.87
C LEU A 9 -19.64 0.18 6.52
N THR A 10 -20.21 -0.69 5.70
CA THR A 10 -20.61 -2.05 6.05
C THR A 10 -19.64 -3.09 5.45
N GLU A 11 -19.68 -4.33 5.89
CA GLU A 11 -18.87 -5.40 5.30
C GLU A 11 -19.32 -5.71 3.85
N GLY A 12 -18.37 -6.04 2.99
CA GLY A 12 -18.65 -6.43 1.61
C GLY A 12 -17.52 -6.13 0.64
N PRO A 13 -17.75 -6.30 -0.67
CA PRO A 13 -16.77 -5.99 -1.69
C PRO A 13 -16.54 -4.47 -1.80
N LEU A 14 -15.32 -4.05 -2.09
CA LEU A 14 -15.00 -2.64 -2.31
C LEU A 14 -15.62 -2.13 -3.62
N HIS A 15 -15.65 -2.98 -4.65
CA HIS A 15 -16.23 -2.64 -5.96
C HIS A 15 -17.34 -3.61 -6.35
N HIS A 16 -18.36 -3.10 -7.01
CA HIS A 16 -19.34 -3.89 -7.75
C HIS A 16 -18.70 -4.57 -8.97
N LEU A 17 -19.41 -5.51 -9.60
CA LEU A 17 -18.96 -6.21 -10.81
C LEU A 17 -18.78 -5.26 -12.02
N ASP A 18 -19.46 -4.13 -12.04
CA ASP A 18 -19.29 -3.08 -13.04
C ASP A 18 -18.07 -2.16 -12.78
N GLY A 19 -17.33 -2.40 -11.69
CA GLY A 19 -16.14 -1.66 -11.30
C GLY A 19 -16.39 -0.37 -10.52
N LYS A 20 -17.64 -0.02 -10.25
CA LYS A 20 -17.96 1.14 -9.41
C LYS A 20 -17.74 0.84 -7.94
N LEU A 21 -17.40 1.86 -7.17
CA LEU A 21 -17.30 1.75 -5.72
C LEU A 21 -18.65 1.33 -5.14
N ALA A 22 -18.65 0.30 -4.30
CA ALA A 22 -19.89 -0.26 -3.76
C ALA A 22 -20.51 0.66 -2.70
N GLU A 23 -19.68 1.31 -1.90
CA GLU A 23 -20.12 2.19 -0.83
C GLU A 23 -19.06 3.26 -0.55
N CYS A 24 -19.48 4.49 -0.28
CA CYS A 24 -18.61 5.59 0.13
C CYS A 24 -18.89 5.95 1.58
N GLY A 25 -17.84 6.05 2.39
CA GLY A 25 -18.00 6.36 3.80
C GLY A 25 -16.70 6.18 4.58
N TRP A 26 -16.82 5.98 5.88
CA TRP A 26 -15.70 5.80 6.79
C TRP A 26 -15.84 4.49 7.59
N ALA A 27 -14.72 3.95 8.05
CA ALA A 27 -14.66 2.79 8.94
C ALA A 27 -13.42 2.88 9.84
N THR A 28 -13.46 2.18 10.97
CA THR A 28 -12.34 2.05 11.90
C THR A 28 -11.54 0.75 11.71
N SER A 29 -11.95 -0.06 10.74
CA SER A 29 -11.29 -1.32 10.36
C SER A 29 -11.50 -1.60 8.88
N LEU A 30 -10.81 -2.61 8.35
CA LEU A 30 -10.93 -3.03 6.95
C LEU A 30 -12.21 -3.85 6.76
N LEU A 31 -13.31 -3.18 6.43
CA LEU A 31 -14.62 -3.79 6.21
C LEU A 31 -14.87 -4.14 4.73
N ARG A 32 -14.13 -3.51 3.80
CA ARG A 32 -14.33 -3.70 2.36
C ARG A 32 -13.23 -4.58 1.78
N ALA A 33 -13.64 -5.70 1.17
CA ALA A 33 -12.73 -6.60 0.49
C ALA A 33 -12.26 -5.98 -0.84
N TYR A 34 -10.96 -5.73 -0.94
CA TYR A 34 -10.32 -5.29 -2.16
C TYR A 34 -10.11 -6.45 -3.12
N ASP A 35 -10.40 -6.21 -4.39
CA ASP A 35 -10.14 -7.13 -5.48
C ASP A 35 -9.71 -6.31 -6.71
N ARG A 36 -8.44 -6.42 -7.09
CA ARG A 36 -7.87 -5.69 -8.22
C ARG A 36 -8.61 -5.97 -9.53
N ASP A 37 -9.08 -7.19 -9.74
CA ASP A 37 -9.69 -7.59 -11.00
C ASP A 37 -11.09 -6.97 -11.21
N ARG A 38 -11.69 -6.47 -10.13
CA ARG A 38 -12.94 -5.71 -10.19
C ARG A 38 -12.76 -4.27 -10.66
N ILE A 39 -11.55 -3.74 -10.66
CA ILE A 39 -11.28 -2.37 -11.10
C ILE A 39 -11.33 -2.30 -12.63
N LYS A 40 -12.33 -1.62 -13.18
CA LYS A 40 -12.54 -1.44 -14.64
C LYS A 40 -11.76 -0.22 -15.15
N ALA A 41 -10.45 -0.19 -14.92
CA ALA A 41 -9.55 0.82 -15.42
C ALA A 41 -8.38 0.20 -16.18
N PRO A 42 -7.75 0.91 -17.12
CA PRO A 42 -6.51 0.45 -17.73
C PRO A 42 -5.45 0.17 -16.67
N LYS A 43 -4.71 -0.94 -16.75
CA LYS A 43 -3.72 -1.36 -15.76
C LYS A 43 -2.71 -0.27 -15.41
N ARG A 44 -2.35 0.60 -16.37
CA ARG A 44 -1.44 1.74 -16.16
C ARG A 44 -2.00 2.82 -15.24
N ARG A 45 -3.30 2.82 -14.95
CA ARG A 45 -3.98 3.80 -14.08
C ARG A 45 -4.28 3.27 -12.68
N ILE A 46 -4.20 1.96 -12.48
CA ILE A 46 -4.40 1.35 -11.16
C ILE A 46 -3.12 1.59 -10.36
N LYS A 47 -3.29 2.04 -9.13
CA LYS A 47 -2.20 2.34 -8.20
C LYS A 47 -2.43 1.56 -6.92
N GLU A 48 -1.40 0.86 -6.50
CA GLU A 48 -1.38 0.07 -5.27
C GLU A 48 -0.04 0.28 -4.59
N TRP A 49 -0.01 0.28 -3.28
CA TRP A 49 1.25 0.35 -2.54
C TRP A 49 1.12 -0.27 -1.15
N ASP A 50 2.22 -0.82 -0.69
CA ASP A 50 2.46 -1.13 0.70
C ASP A 50 3.44 -0.12 1.27
N TYR A 51 3.04 0.48 2.38
CA TYR A 51 3.83 1.47 3.10
C TYR A 51 3.88 1.11 4.57
N TYR A 52 5.08 1.09 5.12
CA TYR A 52 5.31 0.91 6.54
C TYR A 52 6.12 2.07 7.08
N LEU A 53 5.66 2.65 8.17
CA LEU A 53 6.39 3.60 8.98
C LEU A 53 6.56 3.00 10.38
N VAL A 54 7.81 2.81 10.78
CA VAL A 54 8.17 2.37 12.13
C VAL A 54 8.99 3.47 12.76
N ASN A 55 8.59 3.96 13.92
CA ASN A 55 9.26 5.05 14.59
C ASN A 55 9.28 4.88 16.11
N ASP A 56 10.25 5.49 16.73
CA ASP A 56 10.31 5.83 18.15
C ASP A 56 10.45 7.35 18.33
N ASP A 57 10.95 7.80 19.49
CA ASP A 57 11.10 9.23 19.77
C ASP A 57 12.33 9.87 19.08
N GLU A 58 13.27 9.07 18.58
CA GLU A 58 14.54 9.53 18.00
C GLU A 58 14.59 9.32 16.49
N PHE A 59 14.06 8.19 15.99
CA PHE A 59 14.18 7.77 14.61
C PHE A 59 12.85 7.31 14.00
N ALA A 60 12.76 7.41 12.68
CA ALA A 60 11.75 6.69 11.90
C ALA A 60 12.37 6.00 10.69
N VAL A 61 11.80 4.86 10.32
CA VAL A 61 12.08 4.16 9.07
C VAL A 61 10.80 4.04 8.28
N ALA A 62 10.80 4.54 7.04
CA ALA A 62 9.70 4.40 6.11
C ALA A 62 10.10 3.49 4.96
N LEU A 63 9.29 2.47 4.68
CA LEU A 63 9.51 1.48 3.62
C LEU A 63 8.32 1.50 2.66
N THR A 64 8.60 1.53 1.37
CA THR A 64 7.56 1.59 0.34
C THR A 64 7.84 0.59 -0.77
N VAL A 65 6.81 -0.16 -1.17
CA VAL A 65 6.74 -0.87 -2.45
C VAL A 65 5.46 -0.41 -3.14
N ALA A 66 5.58 0.34 -4.23
CA ALA A 66 4.46 0.95 -4.93
C ALA A 66 4.41 0.56 -6.40
N ASP A 67 3.27 0.01 -6.82
CA ASP A 67 2.88 -0.18 -8.21
C ASP A 67 1.98 0.98 -8.63
N MET A 68 2.54 1.98 -9.31
CA MET A 68 1.80 3.14 -9.79
C MET A 68 1.25 2.92 -11.21
N GLY A 69 1.25 1.67 -11.69
CA GLY A 69 0.85 1.27 -13.01
C GLY A 69 1.98 1.43 -14.03
N TYR A 70 2.25 2.63 -14.50
CA TYR A 70 3.32 2.91 -15.48
C TYR A 70 4.72 2.97 -14.86
N VAL A 71 4.83 3.15 -13.56
CA VAL A 71 6.10 3.17 -12.81
C VAL A 71 5.92 2.48 -11.47
N GLY A 72 6.90 1.68 -11.06
CA GLY A 72 7.04 1.15 -9.71
C GLY A 72 8.07 1.96 -8.94
N LEU A 73 7.82 2.21 -7.67
CA LEU A 73 8.74 2.87 -6.76
C LEU A 73 8.98 1.96 -5.55
N ILE A 74 10.24 1.67 -5.31
CA ILE A 74 10.70 0.95 -4.12
C ILE A 74 11.64 1.88 -3.37
N SER A 75 11.34 2.17 -2.11
CA SER A 75 12.15 3.11 -1.34
C SER A 75 12.25 2.75 0.13
N ALA A 76 13.40 3.11 0.71
CA ALA A 76 13.64 3.10 2.15
C ALA A 76 14.13 4.49 2.57
N SER A 77 13.54 5.03 3.62
CA SER A 77 13.93 6.30 4.22
C SER A 77 14.23 6.11 5.69
N VAL A 78 15.31 6.72 6.15
CA VAL A 78 15.64 6.83 7.58
C VAL A 78 15.59 8.30 7.95
N MET A 79 14.89 8.62 9.02
CA MET A 79 14.72 9.98 9.53
C MET A 79 15.29 10.03 10.95
N ASP A 80 16.13 11.02 11.22
CA ASP A 80 16.69 11.33 12.54
C ASP A 80 16.00 12.61 13.04
N PHE A 81 15.21 12.48 14.09
CA PHE A 81 14.41 13.58 14.61
C PHE A 81 15.24 14.56 15.42
N ALA A 82 16.29 14.08 16.10
CA ALA A 82 17.18 14.95 16.88
C ALA A 82 18.01 15.87 15.99
N GLN A 83 18.45 15.37 14.83
CA GLN A 83 19.22 16.13 13.86
C GLN A 83 18.36 16.80 12.78
N ALA A 84 17.06 16.51 12.76
CA ALA A 84 16.12 16.96 11.73
C ALA A 84 16.61 16.62 10.30
N THR A 85 17.19 15.43 10.13
CA THR A 85 17.73 14.94 8.85
C THR A 85 16.97 13.73 8.35
N SER A 86 17.01 13.50 7.04
CA SER A 86 16.46 12.30 6.42
C SER A 86 17.33 11.85 5.25
N HIS A 87 17.43 10.54 5.09
CA HIS A 87 18.09 9.90 3.95
C HIS A 87 17.13 8.91 3.29
N THR A 88 16.99 9.03 1.97
CA THR A 88 16.13 8.13 1.19
C THR A 88 16.94 7.48 0.07
N ALA A 89 16.87 6.16 0.00
CA ALA A 89 17.31 5.38 -1.14
C ALA A 89 16.08 4.88 -1.91
N SER A 90 16.10 4.97 -3.23
CA SER A 90 14.98 4.52 -4.06
C SER A 90 15.43 3.85 -5.35
N VAL A 91 14.57 2.97 -5.84
CA VAL A 91 14.71 2.28 -7.13
C VAL A 91 13.40 2.41 -7.90
N ILE A 92 13.52 2.65 -9.20
CA ILE A 92 12.38 2.70 -10.11
C ILE A 92 12.33 1.41 -10.93
N SER A 93 11.13 0.84 -11.06
CA SER A 93 10.81 -0.29 -11.93
C SER A 93 9.84 0.15 -13.01
N PRO A 94 10.18 0.03 -14.31
CA PRO A 94 9.29 0.46 -15.37
C PRO A 94 8.09 -0.49 -15.53
N PHE A 95 6.91 0.10 -15.74
CA PHE A 95 5.67 -0.57 -16.13
C PHE A 95 5.32 -1.83 -15.31
N PRO A 96 5.21 -1.76 -13.98
CA PRO A 96 4.83 -2.93 -13.18
C PRO A 96 3.40 -3.42 -13.48
N MET A 97 2.42 -2.52 -13.62
CA MET A 97 1.04 -2.80 -14.05
C MET A 97 0.38 -4.01 -13.35
N GLY A 98 0.61 -4.17 -12.03
CA GLY A 98 0.11 -5.27 -11.21
C GLY A 98 1.08 -6.44 -11.06
N ARG A 99 2.27 -6.39 -11.66
CA ARG A 99 3.25 -7.50 -11.55
C ARG A 99 3.85 -7.66 -10.16
N PHE A 100 3.80 -6.64 -9.31
CA PHE A 100 4.26 -6.75 -7.93
C PHE A 100 3.35 -7.62 -7.07
N LYS A 101 2.11 -7.89 -7.52
CA LYS A 101 1.14 -8.78 -6.86
C LYS A 101 0.99 -8.44 -5.38
N LEU A 102 0.78 -7.15 -5.10
CA LEU A 102 0.57 -6.69 -3.72
C LEU A 102 -0.65 -7.38 -3.09
N PRO A 103 -0.58 -7.73 -1.80
CA PRO A 103 -1.70 -8.37 -1.10
C PRO A 103 -2.98 -7.53 -1.16
N ALA A 104 -4.13 -8.20 -1.21
CA ALA A 104 -5.43 -7.55 -1.21
C ALA A 104 -5.84 -7.01 0.18
N THR A 105 -5.10 -7.37 1.23
CA THR A 105 -5.38 -6.98 2.62
C THR A 105 -4.07 -6.69 3.35
N SER A 106 -4.12 -5.82 4.35
CA SER A 106 -3.01 -5.58 5.29
C SER A 106 -2.98 -6.55 6.48
N ALA A 107 -3.93 -7.50 6.54
CA ALA A 107 -4.03 -8.48 7.63
C ALA A 107 -3.10 -9.68 7.44
N GLU A 108 -2.84 -10.05 6.19
CA GLU A 108 -1.99 -11.17 5.81
C GLU A 108 -1.44 -11.00 4.38
N GLY A 109 -0.33 -11.65 4.10
CA GLY A 109 0.25 -11.69 2.77
C GLY A 109 1.74 -11.38 2.75
N VAL A 110 2.30 -11.39 1.54
CA VAL A 110 3.71 -11.11 1.29
C VAL A 110 3.82 -10.11 0.16
N THR A 111 4.52 -9.02 0.41
CA THR A 111 4.98 -8.08 -0.60
C THR A 111 6.46 -8.31 -0.80
N SER A 112 6.92 -8.51 -2.04
CA SER A 112 8.33 -8.67 -2.33
C SER A 112 8.73 -7.96 -3.61
N PHE A 113 9.93 -7.40 -3.58
CA PHE A 113 10.62 -6.87 -4.76
C PHE A 113 12.11 -7.16 -4.63
N GLU A 114 12.71 -7.63 -5.70
CA GLU A 114 14.14 -7.90 -5.76
C GLU A 114 14.70 -7.53 -7.13
N ASN A 115 15.88 -6.94 -7.12
CA ASN A 115 16.74 -6.75 -8.29
C ASN A 115 18.21 -6.77 -7.85
N ASN A 116 19.13 -6.44 -8.75
CA ASN A 116 20.58 -6.42 -8.45
C ASN A 116 21.03 -5.30 -7.49
N ARG A 117 20.15 -4.43 -7.03
CA ARG A 117 20.44 -3.28 -6.16
C ARG A 117 19.75 -3.34 -4.80
N VAL A 118 18.54 -3.91 -4.75
CA VAL A 118 17.71 -3.94 -3.54
C VAL A 118 16.91 -5.23 -3.45
N SER A 119 16.66 -5.67 -2.22
CA SER A 119 15.73 -6.75 -1.90
C SER A 119 14.79 -6.26 -0.81
N PHE A 120 13.48 -6.35 -1.05
CA PHE A 120 12.43 -6.01 -0.09
C PHE A 120 11.51 -7.20 0.08
N ARG A 121 11.24 -7.57 1.34
CA ARG A 121 10.27 -8.61 1.66
C ARG A 121 9.50 -8.24 2.92
N PHE A 122 8.22 -7.97 2.78
CA PHE A 122 7.29 -7.69 3.86
C PHE A 122 6.35 -8.89 4.02
N GLU A 123 6.36 -9.50 5.18
CA GLU A 123 5.47 -10.62 5.52
C GLU A 123 4.53 -10.21 6.64
N VAL A 124 3.25 -10.44 6.44
CA VAL A 124 2.22 -10.23 7.45
C VAL A 124 1.49 -11.55 7.68
N ALA A 125 1.59 -12.09 8.88
CA ALA A 125 0.94 -13.32 9.28
C ALA A 125 0.75 -13.36 10.81
N GLY A 126 -0.40 -13.90 11.28
CA GLY A 126 -0.65 -14.08 12.71
C GLY A 126 -0.57 -12.80 13.54
N GLY A 127 -0.92 -11.65 12.97
CA GLY A 127 -0.84 -10.34 13.63
C GLY A 127 0.58 -9.75 13.71
N GLN A 128 1.58 -10.46 13.18
CA GLN A 128 2.98 -9.99 13.13
C GLN A 128 3.32 -9.47 11.74
N ARG A 129 4.23 -8.49 11.71
CA ARG A 129 4.84 -7.95 10.49
C ARG A 129 6.33 -8.12 10.55
N ARG A 130 6.90 -8.77 9.53
CA ARG A 130 8.34 -8.93 9.36
C ARG A 130 8.76 -8.18 8.11
N LEU A 131 9.60 -7.17 8.28
CA LEU A 131 10.09 -6.30 7.22
C LEU A 131 11.59 -6.57 7.05
N ASN A 132 11.97 -7.12 5.89
CA ASN A 132 13.37 -7.37 5.52
C ASN A 132 13.72 -6.49 4.32
N VAL A 133 14.84 -5.77 4.43
CA VAL A 133 15.32 -4.83 3.42
C VAL A 133 16.82 -4.98 3.27
#